data_698599d3f4f69e0ae420de5cc120cb23
#
_entry.id   698599d3f4f69e0ae420de5cc120cb23
#
_cell.length_a   1.000
_cell.length_b   1.000
_cell.length_c   1.000
_cell.angle_alpha   90.00
_cell.angle_beta   90.00
_cell.angle_gamma   90.00
#
_symmetry.space_group_name_H-M   'P 1'
#
loop_
_entity.id
_entity.type
_entity.pdbx_description
1 polymer ?
#
loop_
_entity_poly.entity_id
_entity_poly.type
_entity_poly.pdbx_seq_one_letter_code
_entity_poly.pdbx_strand_id
1 'polypeptide(L)'
;MAADPSGAKRLRLNCKLAFDFTQNFVAAPEMTALANLVDNFLLHTNLPTLGAEKAVERVVNGRYRRDMTSQLAPLLANLVDQGTPTNQIAIIVPYLDGALHYLLTQALQEAGLPYFLLRRRSSPREEPRIRAWLTWLALAYPTWGLAPSEYDVAEALTLSISGLDPARAALIAERLYQTKGPRLLPITELPDWLAERIGAHTINLVEELRLWLEAQSPTLPIDAFLYNLFNDLLAQPRFRPEPDISGAAVCDWLVQSATRLRQSAQAIGLTTPAEIGVTFIDGVNQGLVTANPPELGDPPDPNGIMISTIYGYLLAGQRVTYQVWLETAATGWWDIPKQPLSNAFVLAQSRQPILWSTEEEFAIRNQLLSNIIRGLTNRCTGGIILANSDLDRRGLRQEGPLWRALQPARKA
;
A
#
# COMPACT_ATOMS: atom_id res chain seq x y z
N MET A 1 12.73 -6.30 -8.63
CA MET A 1 13.55 -7.38 -8.03
C MET A 1 13.44 -8.71 -8.77
N ALA A 2 12.82 -8.71 -9.90
CA ALA A 2 12.80 -9.86 -10.82
C ALA A 2 13.91 -9.71 -11.88
N ALA A 3 15.15 -9.55 -11.44
CA ALA A 3 16.27 -9.56 -12.35
C ALA A 3 16.65 -11.01 -12.69
N ASP A 4 16.95 -11.27 -13.95
CA ASP A 4 17.45 -12.58 -14.38
C ASP A 4 18.80 -12.88 -13.69
N PRO A 5 18.87 -13.83 -12.73
CA PRO A 5 20.14 -14.16 -12.06
C PRO A 5 21.19 -14.68 -13.04
N SER A 6 20.78 -15.25 -14.18
CA SER A 6 21.69 -15.72 -15.22
C SER A 6 22.38 -14.58 -15.95
N GLY A 7 21.74 -13.41 -16.02
CA GLY A 7 22.33 -12.20 -16.59
C GLY A 7 23.59 -11.75 -15.82
N ALA A 8 23.51 -11.75 -14.48
CA ALA A 8 24.66 -11.43 -13.63
C ALA A 8 25.81 -12.45 -13.79
N LYS A 9 25.49 -13.74 -13.90
CA LYS A 9 26.49 -14.78 -14.18
C LYS A 9 27.17 -14.60 -15.55
N ARG A 10 26.42 -14.16 -16.58
CA ARG A 10 26.99 -13.85 -17.92
C ARG A 10 27.89 -12.63 -17.88
N LEU A 11 27.56 -11.59 -17.10
CA LEU A 11 28.43 -10.45 -16.91
C LEU A 11 29.81 -10.84 -16.33
N ARG A 12 29.83 -11.78 -15.39
CA ARG A 12 31.06 -12.32 -14.81
C ARG A 12 32.03 -12.88 -15.86
N LEU A 13 31.50 -13.54 -16.90
CA LEU A 13 32.33 -14.10 -18.00
C LEU A 13 33.07 -13.02 -18.81
N ASN A 14 32.55 -11.79 -18.78
CA ASN A 14 33.11 -10.65 -19.50
C ASN A 14 33.98 -9.74 -18.63
N CYS A 15 34.13 -10.05 -17.33
CA CYS A 15 34.94 -9.28 -16.42
C CYS A 15 36.38 -9.77 -16.39
N LYS A 16 37.36 -8.85 -16.41
CA LYS A 16 38.78 -9.18 -16.26
C LYS A 16 39.13 -9.69 -14.86
N LEU A 17 38.37 -9.27 -13.87
CA LEU A 17 38.52 -9.62 -12.46
C LEU A 17 37.14 -9.81 -11.82
N ALA A 18 36.96 -10.86 -11.01
CA ALA A 18 35.77 -11.10 -10.25
C ALA A 18 36.15 -11.41 -8.79
N PHE A 19 35.54 -10.72 -7.86
CA PHE A 19 35.71 -10.97 -6.42
C PHE A 19 34.43 -11.58 -5.88
N ASP A 20 34.56 -12.69 -5.16
CA ASP A 20 33.45 -13.32 -4.45
C ASP A 20 33.52 -12.91 -2.96
N PHE A 21 32.55 -12.15 -2.51
CA PHE A 21 32.39 -11.81 -1.09
C PHE A 21 31.63 -12.96 -0.41
N THR A 22 32.37 -13.86 0.21
CA THR A 22 31.81 -15.06 0.85
C THR A 22 31.58 -14.90 2.36
N GLN A 23 32.21 -13.90 2.97
CA GLN A 23 32.05 -13.63 4.40
C GLN A 23 30.93 -12.63 4.65
N ASN A 24 30.06 -12.95 5.60
CA ASN A 24 29.01 -12.07 6.08
C ASN A 24 29.48 -11.41 7.39
N PHE A 25 29.76 -10.11 7.36
CA PHE A 25 30.17 -9.32 8.53
C PHE A 25 28.98 -8.61 9.21
N VAL A 26 27.77 -8.87 8.76
CA VAL A 26 26.57 -8.10 9.13
C VAL A 26 25.64 -8.92 10.01
N ALA A 27 25.36 -10.16 9.63
CA ALA A 27 24.49 -11.04 10.36
C ALA A 27 25.25 -11.85 11.41
N ALA A 28 24.65 -12.04 12.58
CA ALA A 28 25.14 -12.96 13.56
C ALA A 28 25.18 -14.40 12.98
N PRO A 29 26.06 -15.28 13.48
CA PRO A 29 26.15 -16.66 12.99
C PRO A 29 24.81 -17.40 13.04
N GLU A 30 24.01 -17.16 14.07
CA GLU A 30 22.70 -17.75 14.29
C GLU A 30 21.71 -17.35 13.18
N MET A 31 21.76 -16.10 12.75
CA MET A 31 20.93 -15.59 11.64
C MET A 31 21.32 -16.25 10.31
N THR A 32 22.61 -16.45 10.09
CA THR A 32 23.10 -17.18 8.92
C THR A 32 22.68 -18.65 8.97
N ALA A 33 22.77 -19.28 10.14
CA ALA A 33 22.33 -20.65 10.35
C ALA A 33 20.82 -20.81 10.10
N LEU A 34 20.00 -19.86 10.53
CA LEU A 34 18.56 -19.85 10.25
C LEU A 34 18.26 -19.75 8.75
N ALA A 35 18.96 -18.85 8.04
CA ALA A 35 18.80 -18.76 6.58
C ALA A 35 19.21 -20.06 5.89
N ASN A 36 20.29 -20.70 6.32
CA ASN A 36 20.74 -21.98 5.81
C ASN A 36 19.73 -23.10 6.07
N LEU A 37 19.08 -23.09 7.25
CA LEU A 37 18.00 -24.04 7.58
C LEU A 37 16.84 -23.95 6.58
N VAL A 38 16.43 -22.72 6.27
CA VAL A 38 15.36 -22.49 5.29
C VAL A 38 15.79 -22.91 3.88
N ASP A 39 17.03 -22.64 3.49
CA ASP A 39 17.57 -23.06 2.19
C ASP A 39 17.66 -24.59 2.06
N ASN A 40 18.10 -25.26 3.11
CA ASN A 40 18.17 -26.73 3.10
C ASN A 40 16.79 -27.35 2.86
N PHE A 41 15.74 -26.75 3.45
CA PHE A 41 14.37 -27.20 3.23
C PHE A 41 13.83 -26.88 1.83
N LEU A 42 14.04 -25.64 1.37
CA LEU A 42 13.45 -25.16 0.11
C LEU A 42 14.22 -25.56 -1.14
N LEU A 43 15.57 -25.59 -1.04
CA LEU A 43 16.47 -25.78 -2.18
C LEU A 43 17.22 -27.11 -2.15
N HIS A 44 16.92 -27.96 -1.14
CA HIS A 44 17.59 -29.24 -0.95
C HIS A 44 19.12 -29.13 -0.87
N THR A 45 19.60 -28.05 -0.25
CA THR A 45 21.03 -27.85 0.03
C THR A 45 21.44 -28.56 1.33
N ASN A 46 22.72 -28.61 1.62
CA ASN A 46 23.27 -29.17 2.87
C ASN A 46 24.22 -28.16 3.49
N LEU A 47 23.70 -27.04 3.93
CA LEU A 47 24.44 -25.96 4.55
C LEU A 47 24.47 -26.11 6.09
N PRO A 48 25.49 -25.56 6.79
CA PRO A 48 25.55 -25.62 8.25
C PRO A 48 24.36 -24.86 8.89
N THR A 49 23.67 -25.52 9.84
CA THR A 49 22.48 -25.00 10.52
C THR A 49 22.62 -24.95 12.04
N LEU A 50 23.78 -25.27 12.57
CA LEU A 50 24.04 -25.28 14.01
C LEU A 50 23.83 -23.88 14.60
N GLY A 51 22.98 -23.79 15.61
CA GLY A 51 22.63 -22.51 16.26
C GLY A 51 21.44 -21.79 15.65
N ALA A 52 20.79 -22.34 14.61
CA ALA A 52 19.60 -21.74 14.00
C ALA A 52 18.45 -21.52 15.00
N GLU A 53 18.33 -22.37 16.00
CA GLU A 53 17.34 -22.29 17.08
C GLU A 53 17.54 -21.04 17.94
N LYS A 54 18.79 -20.55 18.08
CA LYS A 54 19.09 -19.35 18.84
C LYS A 54 18.69 -18.05 18.15
N ALA A 55 18.46 -18.11 16.84
CA ALA A 55 17.98 -16.95 16.09
C ALA A 55 16.50 -16.66 16.37
N VAL A 56 15.72 -17.68 16.79
CA VAL A 56 14.30 -17.54 17.10
C VAL A 56 14.13 -17.28 18.59
N GLU A 57 13.90 -16.02 18.94
CA GLU A 57 13.73 -15.58 20.33
C GLU A 57 12.43 -16.08 20.95
N ARG A 58 11.34 -15.98 20.21
CA ARG A 58 10.00 -16.39 20.67
C ARG A 58 9.11 -16.84 19.50
N VAL A 59 8.16 -17.68 19.84
CA VAL A 59 7.09 -18.11 18.92
C VAL A 59 5.75 -17.76 19.54
N VAL A 60 4.97 -16.94 18.86
CA VAL A 60 3.60 -16.54 19.24
C VAL A 60 2.63 -17.27 18.31
N ASN A 61 1.73 -18.06 18.88
CA ASN A 61 0.68 -18.75 18.13
C ASN A 61 -0.68 -18.38 18.67
N GLY A 62 -1.54 -17.85 17.79
CA GLY A 62 -2.94 -17.60 18.07
C GLY A 62 -3.84 -18.47 17.19
N ARG A 63 -5.05 -18.76 17.63
CA ARG A 63 -6.03 -19.39 16.75
C ARG A 63 -6.46 -18.42 15.64
N TYR A 64 -6.66 -17.16 16.03
CA TYR A 64 -7.06 -16.06 15.14
C TYR A 64 -5.99 -14.96 15.16
N ARG A 65 -6.04 -14.06 14.19
CA ARG A 65 -5.18 -12.88 14.13
C ARG A 65 -5.24 -12.02 15.38
N ARG A 66 -6.45 -11.87 15.97
CA ARG A 66 -6.64 -11.13 17.22
C ARG A 66 -5.84 -11.76 18.36
N ASP A 67 -5.88 -13.09 18.51
CA ASP A 67 -5.15 -13.77 19.58
C ASP A 67 -3.63 -13.61 19.40
N MET A 68 -3.16 -13.68 18.15
CA MET A 68 -1.76 -13.46 17.79
C MET A 68 -1.31 -12.02 18.16
N THR A 69 -2.06 -11.00 17.75
CA THR A 69 -1.69 -9.60 18.01
C THR A 69 -1.78 -9.25 19.49
N SER A 70 -2.77 -9.76 20.23
CA SER A 70 -2.91 -9.55 21.67
C SER A 70 -1.79 -10.20 22.50
N GLN A 71 -1.23 -11.30 22.05
CA GLN A 71 -0.06 -11.95 22.69
C GLN A 71 1.25 -11.27 22.29
N LEU A 72 1.34 -10.73 21.10
CA LEU A 72 2.55 -10.09 20.59
C LEU A 72 2.85 -8.76 21.30
N ALA A 73 1.85 -7.91 21.50
CA ALA A 73 2.07 -6.56 22.04
C ALA A 73 2.70 -6.55 23.45
N PRO A 74 2.27 -7.35 24.44
CA PRO A 74 2.93 -7.43 25.74
C PRO A 74 4.38 -7.94 25.65
N LEU A 75 4.67 -8.85 24.70
CA LEU A 75 6.01 -9.35 24.48
C LEU A 75 6.94 -8.26 23.96
N LEU A 76 6.44 -7.41 23.04
CA LEU A 76 7.21 -6.26 22.54
C LEU A 76 7.40 -5.20 23.63
N ALA A 77 6.38 -4.94 24.47
CA ALA A 77 6.52 -4.05 25.62
C ALA A 77 7.62 -4.53 26.58
N ASN A 78 7.67 -5.82 26.87
CA ASN A 78 8.71 -6.40 27.71
C ASN A 78 10.10 -6.24 27.11
N LEU A 79 10.29 -6.38 25.78
CA LEU A 79 11.58 -6.10 25.12
C LEU A 79 12.00 -4.63 25.26
N VAL A 80 11.04 -3.72 25.18
CA VAL A 80 11.29 -2.29 25.36
C VAL A 80 11.67 -2.00 26.82
N ASP A 81 10.97 -2.59 27.78
CA ASP A 81 11.27 -2.47 29.22
C ASP A 81 12.65 -3.04 29.57
N GLN A 82 13.13 -4.05 28.84
CA GLN A 82 14.47 -4.60 28.95
C GLN A 82 15.56 -3.73 28.29
N GLY A 83 15.19 -2.57 27.74
CA GLY A 83 16.11 -1.59 27.17
C GLY A 83 16.28 -1.64 25.65
N THR A 84 15.47 -2.41 24.93
CA THR A 84 15.49 -2.36 23.46
C THR A 84 14.73 -1.12 22.97
N PRO A 85 15.37 -0.21 22.23
CA PRO A 85 14.68 0.95 21.66
C PRO A 85 13.60 0.51 20.69
N THR A 86 12.43 1.17 20.69
CA THR A 86 11.30 0.85 19.80
C THR A 86 11.67 0.89 18.33
N ASN A 87 12.53 1.83 17.90
CA ASN A 87 13.03 1.92 16.53
C ASN A 87 14.03 0.80 16.14
N GLN A 88 14.42 -0.05 17.09
CA GLN A 88 15.20 -1.26 16.84
C GLN A 88 14.33 -2.50 16.72
N ILE A 89 13.01 -2.34 16.56
CA ILE A 89 12.04 -3.40 16.35
C ILE A 89 11.32 -3.17 15.02
N ALA A 90 11.25 -4.18 14.16
CA ALA A 90 10.51 -4.14 12.92
C ALA A 90 9.50 -5.28 12.83
N ILE A 91 8.25 -4.97 12.54
CA ILE A 91 7.18 -5.94 12.28
C ILE A 91 7.03 -6.10 10.77
N ILE A 92 7.27 -7.30 10.27
CA ILE A 92 7.34 -7.62 8.86
C ILE A 92 6.20 -8.58 8.51
N VAL A 93 5.39 -8.21 7.53
CA VAL A 93 4.22 -9.00 7.10
C VAL A 93 4.29 -9.28 5.60
N PRO A 94 3.79 -10.41 5.12
CA PRO A 94 3.68 -10.67 3.68
C PRO A 94 2.67 -9.73 3.01
N TYR A 95 1.55 -9.49 3.67
CA TYR A 95 0.49 -8.60 3.21
C TYR A 95 -0.22 -7.97 4.40
N LEU A 96 -0.30 -6.65 4.43
CA LEU A 96 -0.98 -5.88 5.47
C LEU A 96 -2.36 -5.44 4.94
N ASP A 97 -3.39 -6.23 5.24
CA ASP A 97 -4.78 -5.83 4.97
C ASP A 97 -5.33 -4.93 6.09
N GLY A 98 -6.49 -4.29 5.82
CA GLY A 98 -7.10 -3.35 6.77
C GLY A 98 -7.44 -3.97 8.13
N ALA A 99 -7.83 -5.26 8.17
CA ALA A 99 -8.17 -5.93 9.42
C ALA A 99 -6.92 -6.23 10.26
N LEU A 100 -5.86 -6.75 9.65
CA LEU A 100 -4.59 -7.00 10.34
C LEU A 100 -3.96 -5.69 10.80
N HIS A 101 -4.01 -4.66 9.95
CA HIS A 101 -3.54 -3.32 10.31
C HIS A 101 -4.26 -2.80 11.57
N TYR A 102 -5.59 -2.83 11.57
CA TYR A 102 -6.40 -2.38 12.71
C TYR A 102 -6.06 -3.15 13.99
N LEU A 103 -6.06 -4.49 13.95
CA LEU A 103 -5.78 -5.31 15.12
C LEU A 103 -4.37 -5.09 15.67
N LEU A 104 -3.38 -4.97 14.78
CA LEU A 104 -2.00 -4.75 15.18
C LEU A 104 -1.80 -3.37 15.80
N THR A 105 -2.30 -2.33 15.14
CA THR A 105 -2.15 -0.95 15.64
C THR A 105 -2.92 -0.72 16.94
N GLN A 106 -4.12 -1.29 17.08
CA GLN A 106 -4.87 -1.27 18.33
C GLN A 106 -4.06 -1.92 19.46
N ALA A 107 -3.53 -3.13 19.24
CA ALA A 107 -2.75 -3.84 20.26
C ALA A 107 -1.49 -3.07 20.68
N LEU A 108 -0.78 -2.43 19.74
CA LEU A 108 0.39 -1.61 20.05
C LEU A 108 0.00 -0.34 20.81
N GLN A 109 -1.10 0.33 20.45
CA GLN A 109 -1.62 1.51 21.17
C GLN A 109 -2.02 1.16 22.59
N GLU A 110 -2.74 0.05 22.80
CA GLU A 110 -3.12 -0.43 24.13
C GLU A 110 -1.90 -0.74 25.01
N ALA A 111 -0.80 -1.19 24.40
CA ALA A 111 0.48 -1.42 25.08
C ALA A 111 1.35 -0.16 25.22
N GLY A 112 0.90 1.01 24.75
CA GLY A 112 1.66 2.27 24.81
C GLY A 112 2.90 2.30 23.92
N LEU A 113 2.98 1.46 22.90
CA LEU A 113 4.13 1.34 22.02
C LEU A 113 3.96 2.26 20.80
N PRO A 114 4.87 3.23 20.58
CA PRO A 114 4.86 4.05 19.37
C PRO A 114 5.21 3.21 18.15
N TYR A 115 4.52 3.45 17.05
CA TYR A 115 4.76 2.75 15.79
C TYR A 115 4.57 3.67 14.59
N PHE A 116 5.12 3.26 13.45
CA PHE A 116 4.85 3.87 12.16
C PHE A 116 4.75 2.83 11.05
N LEU A 117 4.00 3.16 10.00
CA LEU A 117 3.89 2.34 8.81
C LEU A 117 4.90 2.77 7.77
N LEU A 118 5.79 1.87 7.39
CA LEU A 118 6.70 2.13 6.30
C LEU A 118 5.96 1.93 4.97
N ARG A 119 5.66 3.04 4.31
CA ARG A 119 4.95 3.10 3.01
C ARG A 119 3.59 2.42 3.02
N ARG A 120 2.58 3.14 3.47
CA ARG A 120 1.19 2.78 3.19
C ARG A 120 0.93 2.99 1.68
N ARG A 121 1.02 1.93 0.90
CA ARG A 121 0.54 1.94 -0.48
C ARG A 121 -0.97 1.72 -0.45
N SER A 122 -1.74 2.77 -0.22
CA SER A 122 -3.14 2.76 -0.60
C SER A 122 -3.22 2.83 -2.12
N SER A 123 -4.06 2.01 -2.72
CA SER A 123 -4.34 2.17 -4.15
C SER A 123 -4.97 3.55 -4.35
N PRO A 124 -4.54 4.35 -5.34
CA PRO A 124 -5.16 5.66 -5.59
C PRO A 124 -6.68 5.61 -5.70
N ARG A 125 -7.23 4.54 -6.26
CA ARG A 125 -8.69 4.33 -6.35
C ARG A 125 -9.39 4.16 -4.98
N GLU A 126 -8.63 3.78 -3.93
CA GLU A 126 -9.15 3.57 -2.58
C GLU A 126 -9.05 4.84 -1.73
N GLU A 127 -8.32 5.85 -2.22
CA GLU A 127 -8.19 7.12 -1.54
C GLU A 127 -9.46 7.98 -1.74
N PRO A 128 -10.20 8.27 -0.66
CA PRO A 128 -11.48 8.98 -0.78
C PRO A 128 -11.36 10.35 -1.46
N ARG A 129 -10.29 11.11 -1.18
CA ARG A 129 -10.07 12.42 -1.80
C ARG A 129 -9.88 12.30 -3.31
N ILE A 130 -9.15 11.29 -3.77
CA ILE A 130 -8.96 11.06 -5.22
C ILE A 130 -10.31 10.80 -5.87
N ARG A 131 -11.13 9.93 -5.29
CA ARG A 131 -12.49 9.66 -5.80
C ARG A 131 -13.35 10.92 -5.83
N ALA A 132 -13.34 11.70 -4.75
CA ALA A 132 -14.09 12.96 -4.69
C ALA A 132 -13.69 13.94 -5.81
N TRP A 133 -12.41 14.10 -6.07
CA TRP A 133 -11.93 15.04 -7.09
C TRP A 133 -12.19 14.55 -8.50
N LEU A 134 -12.13 13.25 -8.75
CA LEU A 134 -12.55 12.65 -10.02
C LEU A 134 -14.06 12.76 -10.22
N THR A 135 -14.85 12.74 -9.15
CA THR A 135 -16.30 13.03 -9.19
C THR A 135 -16.55 14.48 -9.64
N TRP A 136 -15.83 15.45 -9.08
CA TRP A 136 -15.95 16.84 -9.52
C TRP A 136 -15.49 17.04 -10.96
N LEU A 137 -14.43 16.37 -11.37
CA LEU A 137 -13.97 16.39 -12.76
C LEU A 137 -15.04 15.85 -13.71
N ALA A 138 -15.71 14.75 -13.37
CA ALA A 138 -16.78 14.18 -14.16
C ALA A 138 -18.00 15.12 -14.26
N LEU A 139 -18.34 15.84 -13.16
CA LEU A 139 -19.46 16.77 -13.12
C LEU A 139 -19.16 18.10 -13.85
N ALA A 140 -17.90 18.53 -13.89
CA ALA A 140 -17.52 19.71 -14.68
C ALA A 140 -17.65 19.47 -16.20
N TYR A 141 -17.55 18.23 -16.64
CA TYR A 141 -17.58 17.86 -18.05
C TYR A 141 -18.62 16.78 -18.35
N PRO A 142 -19.92 17.10 -18.22
CA PRO A 142 -21.01 16.13 -18.41
C PRO A 142 -21.04 15.51 -19.82
N THR A 143 -20.45 16.18 -20.80
CA THR A 143 -20.33 15.67 -22.18
C THR A 143 -19.38 14.47 -22.32
N TRP A 144 -18.57 14.16 -21.30
CA TRP A 144 -17.69 12.99 -21.31
C TRP A 144 -18.41 11.66 -21.09
N GLY A 145 -19.71 11.70 -20.76
CA GLY A 145 -20.53 10.51 -20.57
C GLY A 145 -20.26 9.76 -19.27
N LEU A 146 -19.51 10.37 -18.35
CA LEU A 146 -19.26 9.82 -17.02
C LEU A 146 -20.36 10.30 -16.07
N ALA A 147 -21.04 9.37 -15.43
CA ALA A 147 -22.10 9.67 -14.46
C ALA A 147 -21.72 9.05 -13.10
N PRO A 148 -21.13 9.82 -12.18
CA PRO A 148 -20.93 9.39 -10.81
C PRO A 148 -22.22 8.93 -10.15
N SER A 149 -22.15 8.03 -9.18
CA SER A 149 -23.34 7.69 -8.40
C SER A 149 -23.69 8.82 -7.43
N GLU A 150 -24.93 8.84 -6.95
CA GLU A 150 -25.36 9.77 -5.91
C GLU A 150 -24.49 9.67 -4.64
N TYR A 151 -24.04 8.44 -4.31
CA TYR A 151 -23.13 8.19 -3.18
C TYR A 151 -21.75 8.80 -3.39
N ASP A 152 -21.21 8.78 -4.62
CA ASP A 152 -19.93 9.42 -4.94
C ASP A 152 -20.03 10.92 -4.77
N VAL A 153 -21.16 11.52 -5.17
CA VAL A 153 -21.42 12.97 -5.00
C VAL A 153 -21.54 13.32 -3.52
N ALA A 154 -22.27 12.53 -2.74
CA ALA A 154 -22.41 12.74 -1.28
C ALA A 154 -21.04 12.64 -0.57
N GLU A 155 -20.23 11.63 -0.90
CA GLU A 155 -18.88 11.49 -0.38
C GLU A 155 -18.01 12.68 -0.78
N ALA A 156 -18.07 13.09 -2.04
CA ALA A 156 -17.29 14.22 -2.54
C ALA A 156 -17.67 15.55 -1.84
N LEU A 157 -18.95 15.80 -1.57
CA LEU A 157 -19.43 16.94 -0.78
C LEU A 157 -18.88 16.90 0.64
N THR A 158 -18.98 15.75 1.32
CA THR A 158 -18.49 15.56 2.69
C THR A 158 -16.98 15.84 2.79
N LEU A 159 -16.21 15.41 1.79
CA LEU A 159 -14.75 15.59 1.77
C LEU A 159 -14.31 16.98 1.34
N SER A 160 -15.14 17.71 0.62
CA SER A 160 -14.83 19.05 0.12
C SER A 160 -15.20 20.16 1.09
N ILE A 161 -16.29 20.01 1.85
CA ILE A 161 -16.84 21.05 2.72
C ILE A 161 -16.65 20.65 4.18
N SER A 162 -15.79 21.39 4.88
CA SER A 162 -15.52 21.12 6.31
C SER A 162 -16.79 21.30 7.14
N GLY A 163 -17.04 20.34 8.06
CA GLY A 163 -18.22 20.36 8.93
C GLY A 163 -19.52 19.85 8.29
N LEU A 164 -19.50 19.47 7.02
CA LEU A 164 -20.63 18.81 6.38
C LEU A 164 -20.61 17.32 6.74
N ASP A 165 -21.60 16.87 7.51
CA ASP A 165 -21.74 15.48 7.87
C ASP A 165 -22.30 14.63 6.70
N PRO A 166 -22.02 13.30 6.68
CA PRO A 166 -22.45 12.43 5.58
C PRO A 166 -23.97 12.37 5.38
N ALA A 167 -24.78 12.53 6.44
CA ALA A 167 -26.23 12.48 6.32
C ALA A 167 -26.78 13.72 5.60
N ARG A 168 -26.26 14.91 5.92
CA ARG A 168 -26.63 16.13 5.19
C ARG A 168 -26.11 16.10 3.76
N ALA A 169 -24.89 15.62 3.55
CA ALA A 169 -24.32 15.45 2.20
C ALA A 169 -25.17 14.52 1.33
N ALA A 170 -25.64 13.42 1.88
CA ALA A 170 -26.54 12.50 1.17
C ALA A 170 -27.86 13.17 0.78
N LEU A 171 -28.47 13.94 1.69
CA LEU A 171 -29.70 14.69 1.40
C LEU A 171 -29.50 15.75 0.31
N ILE A 172 -28.35 16.44 0.31
CA ILE A 172 -27.99 17.39 -0.76
C ILE A 172 -27.85 16.65 -2.09
N ALA A 173 -27.11 15.54 -2.13
CA ALA A 173 -26.91 14.75 -3.34
C ALA A 173 -28.25 14.21 -3.89
N GLU A 174 -29.11 13.63 -3.03
CA GLU A 174 -30.44 13.13 -3.40
C GLU A 174 -31.29 14.22 -4.09
N ARG A 175 -31.20 15.47 -3.62
CA ARG A 175 -32.05 16.56 -4.13
C ARG A 175 -31.45 17.35 -5.28
N LEU A 176 -30.14 17.59 -5.24
CA LEU A 176 -29.49 18.47 -6.21
C LEU A 176 -28.72 17.73 -7.30
N TYR A 177 -28.41 16.43 -7.12
CA TYR A 177 -27.70 15.70 -8.18
C TYR A 177 -28.66 15.11 -9.20
N GLN A 178 -28.42 15.40 -10.47
CA GLN A 178 -29.15 14.86 -11.60
C GLN A 178 -28.27 13.88 -12.37
N THR A 179 -28.64 12.60 -12.40
CA THR A 179 -27.86 11.54 -13.06
C THR A 179 -27.94 11.61 -14.59
N LYS A 180 -29.11 12.00 -15.14
CA LYS A 180 -29.28 12.18 -16.58
C LYS A 180 -28.74 13.57 -16.98
N GLY A 181 -27.57 13.59 -17.65
CA GLY A 181 -26.80 14.82 -17.87
C GLY A 181 -26.18 15.25 -16.53
N PRO A 182 -25.14 14.52 -16.06
CA PRO A 182 -24.66 14.61 -14.68
C PRO A 182 -24.27 16.03 -14.32
N ARG A 183 -25.01 16.62 -13.37
CA ARG A 183 -24.80 17.99 -12.88
C ARG A 183 -25.41 18.19 -11.51
N LEU A 184 -24.99 19.22 -10.82
CA LEU A 184 -25.69 19.75 -9.65
C LEU A 184 -26.75 20.76 -10.07
N LEU A 185 -27.95 20.65 -9.52
CA LEU A 185 -29.01 21.65 -9.67
C LEU A 185 -28.75 22.85 -8.77
N PRO A 186 -29.31 24.03 -9.10
CA PRO A 186 -29.24 25.20 -8.24
C PRO A 186 -29.83 24.95 -6.84
N ILE A 187 -29.27 25.59 -5.83
CA ILE A 187 -29.77 25.47 -4.44
C ILE A 187 -31.22 25.92 -4.27
N THR A 188 -31.76 26.67 -5.21
CA THR A 188 -33.19 27.07 -5.23
C THR A 188 -34.14 25.89 -5.38
N GLU A 189 -33.66 24.73 -5.82
CA GLU A 189 -34.41 23.47 -5.89
C GLU A 189 -34.52 22.75 -4.53
N LEU A 190 -33.79 23.22 -3.50
CA LEU A 190 -33.90 22.68 -2.14
C LEU A 190 -35.18 23.21 -1.46
N PRO A 191 -35.97 22.32 -0.83
CA PRO A 191 -37.07 22.75 0.03
C PRO A 191 -36.57 23.56 1.21
N ASP A 192 -37.32 24.58 1.63
CA ASP A 192 -36.94 25.50 2.73
C ASP A 192 -36.57 24.77 4.02
N TRP A 193 -37.36 23.77 4.41
CA TRP A 193 -37.10 22.96 5.60
C TRP A 193 -35.75 22.22 5.57
N LEU A 194 -35.32 21.82 4.36
CA LEU A 194 -34.06 21.14 4.18
C LEU A 194 -32.90 22.15 4.16
N ALA A 195 -33.11 23.30 3.54
CA ALA A 195 -32.17 24.39 3.55
C ALA A 195 -31.87 24.88 4.98
N GLU A 196 -32.90 25.03 5.83
CA GLU A 196 -32.75 25.37 7.24
C GLU A 196 -31.95 24.31 8.01
N ARG A 197 -32.23 23.03 7.76
CA ARG A 197 -31.54 21.89 8.40
C ARG A 197 -30.07 21.78 8.02
N ILE A 198 -29.72 22.08 6.76
CA ILE A 198 -28.35 22.06 6.25
C ILE A 198 -27.58 23.26 6.79
N GLY A 199 -28.21 24.42 6.83
CA GLY A 199 -27.63 25.70 7.25
C GLY A 199 -27.09 26.54 6.10
N ALA A 200 -27.37 27.83 6.17
CA ALA A 200 -27.09 28.79 5.08
C ALA A 200 -25.62 28.82 4.64
N HIS A 201 -24.69 28.69 5.58
CA HIS A 201 -23.25 28.68 5.25
C HIS A 201 -22.89 27.51 4.32
N THR A 202 -23.29 26.28 4.67
CA THR A 202 -23.02 25.07 3.87
C THR A 202 -23.67 25.15 2.49
N ILE A 203 -24.92 25.64 2.43
CA ILE A 203 -25.66 25.82 1.17
C ILE A 203 -24.91 26.78 0.23
N ASN A 204 -24.41 27.90 0.75
CA ASN A 204 -23.63 28.85 -0.03
C ASN A 204 -22.34 28.21 -0.60
N LEU A 205 -21.67 27.35 0.15
CA LEU A 205 -20.47 26.64 -0.33
C LEU A 205 -20.82 25.61 -1.42
N VAL A 206 -21.96 24.92 -1.29
CA VAL A 206 -22.44 24.01 -2.35
C VAL A 206 -22.74 24.78 -3.64
N GLU A 207 -23.39 25.95 -3.53
CA GLU A 207 -23.69 26.78 -4.71
C GLU A 207 -22.41 27.35 -5.33
N GLU A 208 -21.46 27.79 -4.51
CA GLU A 208 -20.16 28.26 -4.99
C GLU A 208 -19.43 27.16 -5.78
N LEU A 209 -19.40 25.93 -5.24
CA LEU A 209 -18.82 24.77 -5.92
C LEU A 209 -19.54 24.49 -7.24
N ARG A 210 -20.89 24.47 -7.25
CA ARG A 210 -21.68 24.26 -8.46
C ARG A 210 -21.37 25.28 -9.54
N LEU A 211 -21.39 26.55 -9.19
CA LEU A 211 -21.10 27.65 -10.13
C LEU A 211 -19.66 27.58 -10.65
N TRP A 212 -18.72 27.23 -9.79
CA TRP A 212 -17.33 27.04 -10.21
C TRP A 212 -17.19 25.88 -11.21
N LEU A 213 -17.86 24.75 -10.99
CA LEU A 213 -17.86 23.59 -11.92
C LEU A 213 -18.46 23.96 -13.28
N GLU A 214 -19.58 24.70 -13.30
CA GLU A 214 -20.23 25.14 -14.53
C GLU A 214 -19.42 26.17 -15.34
N ALA A 215 -18.57 26.92 -14.67
CA ALA A 215 -17.71 27.92 -15.31
C ALA A 215 -16.46 27.34 -16.01
N GLN A 216 -16.21 26.02 -15.89
CA GLN A 216 -15.00 25.43 -16.44
C GLN A 216 -15.01 25.35 -17.97
N SER A 217 -13.89 25.71 -18.59
CA SER A 217 -13.74 25.61 -20.04
C SER A 217 -13.62 24.15 -20.50
N PRO A 218 -14.36 23.73 -21.54
CA PRO A 218 -14.26 22.39 -22.12
C PRO A 218 -12.85 22.03 -22.65
N THR A 219 -12.04 23.05 -22.90
CA THR A 219 -10.66 22.89 -23.42
C THR A 219 -9.60 22.91 -22.33
N LEU A 220 -9.98 23.12 -21.06
CA LEU A 220 -9.02 23.14 -19.96
C LEU A 220 -8.40 21.75 -19.77
N PRO A 221 -7.06 21.64 -19.76
CA PRO A 221 -6.40 20.37 -19.47
C PRO A 221 -6.76 19.84 -18.08
N ILE A 222 -6.89 18.53 -17.93
CA ILE A 222 -7.31 17.89 -16.67
C ILE A 222 -6.36 18.19 -15.49
N ASP A 223 -5.05 18.27 -15.74
CA ASP A 223 -4.05 18.65 -14.74
C ASP A 223 -4.25 20.09 -14.26
N ALA A 224 -4.57 21.03 -15.17
CA ALA A 224 -4.91 22.38 -14.79
C ALA A 224 -6.25 22.47 -14.04
N PHE A 225 -7.27 21.71 -14.46
CA PHE A 225 -8.53 21.62 -13.72
C PHE A 225 -8.33 21.17 -12.28
N LEU A 226 -7.59 20.06 -12.07
CA LEU A 226 -7.34 19.50 -10.74
C LEU A 226 -6.57 20.48 -9.84
N TYR A 227 -5.58 21.17 -10.40
CA TYR A 227 -4.83 22.20 -9.70
C TYR A 227 -5.74 23.38 -9.30
N ASN A 228 -6.55 23.88 -10.23
CA ASN A 228 -7.47 25.00 -9.97
C ASN A 228 -8.56 24.60 -8.96
N LEU A 229 -9.13 23.40 -9.05
CA LEU A 229 -10.11 22.90 -8.08
C LEU A 229 -9.56 22.97 -6.65
N PHE A 230 -8.32 22.55 -6.46
CA PHE A 230 -7.68 22.63 -5.15
C PHE A 230 -7.45 24.07 -4.70
N ASN A 231 -6.80 24.87 -5.54
CA ASN A 231 -6.39 26.23 -5.16
C ASN A 231 -7.56 27.20 -5.03
N ASP A 232 -8.54 27.15 -5.94
CA ASP A 232 -9.62 28.12 -5.97
C ASP A 232 -10.74 27.82 -4.95
N LEU A 233 -10.90 26.52 -4.61
CA LEU A 233 -11.97 26.08 -3.72
C LEU A 233 -11.45 25.31 -2.51
N LEU A 234 -10.91 24.10 -2.71
CA LEU A 234 -10.75 23.12 -1.63
C LEU A 234 -9.71 23.51 -0.58
N ALA A 235 -8.69 24.28 -0.96
CA ALA A 235 -7.68 24.83 -0.05
C ALA A 235 -8.09 26.16 0.59
N GLN A 236 -9.25 26.74 0.18
CA GLN A 236 -9.66 28.02 0.70
C GLN A 236 -10.21 27.91 2.13
N PRO A 237 -9.92 28.87 3.02
CA PRO A 237 -10.36 28.80 4.44
C PRO A 237 -11.88 28.65 4.62
N ARG A 238 -12.69 29.12 3.67
CA ARG A 238 -14.15 28.98 3.71
C ARG A 238 -14.62 27.54 3.49
N PHE A 239 -13.88 26.75 2.68
CA PHE A 239 -14.14 25.32 2.49
C PHE A 239 -13.47 24.48 3.57
N ARG A 240 -12.27 24.87 3.99
CA ARG A 240 -11.47 24.17 4.99
C ARG A 240 -10.69 25.17 5.84
N PRO A 241 -11.08 25.42 7.10
CA PRO A 241 -10.42 26.39 7.98
C PRO A 241 -8.96 26.06 8.29
N GLU A 242 -8.60 24.77 8.33
CA GLU A 242 -7.25 24.32 8.62
C GLU A 242 -6.51 23.88 7.34
N PRO A 243 -5.18 24.12 7.25
CA PRO A 243 -4.38 23.67 6.12
C PRO A 243 -4.48 22.16 5.89
N ASP A 244 -4.80 21.73 4.68
CA ASP A 244 -4.91 20.31 4.31
C ASP A 244 -3.65 19.82 3.60
N ILE A 245 -2.63 19.47 4.38
CA ILE A 245 -1.35 18.94 3.86
C ILE A 245 -1.59 17.65 3.07
N SER A 246 -2.45 16.77 3.57
CA SER A 246 -2.81 15.52 2.87
C SER A 246 -3.55 15.79 1.56
N GLY A 247 -4.44 16.79 1.54
CA GLY A 247 -5.11 17.23 0.31
C GLY A 247 -4.11 17.80 -0.69
N ALA A 248 -3.14 18.58 -0.25
CA ALA A 248 -2.08 19.11 -1.12
C ALA A 248 -1.24 17.98 -1.74
N ALA A 249 -0.90 16.93 -0.97
CA ALA A 249 -0.18 15.76 -1.50
C ALA A 249 -1.02 14.98 -2.52
N VAL A 250 -2.33 14.84 -2.30
CA VAL A 250 -3.26 14.23 -3.28
C VAL A 250 -3.34 15.07 -4.54
N CYS A 251 -3.43 16.41 -4.40
CA CYS A 251 -3.44 17.34 -5.54
C CYS A 251 -2.18 17.16 -6.40
N ASP A 252 -1.03 17.27 -5.79
CA ASP A 252 0.26 17.12 -6.48
C ASP A 252 0.34 15.79 -7.23
N TRP A 253 -0.05 14.70 -6.59
CA TRP A 253 -0.07 13.38 -7.22
C TRP A 253 -1.02 13.30 -8.42
N LEU A 254 -2.25 13.81 -8.27
CA LEU A 254 -3.24 13.82 -9.36
C LEU A 254 -2.76 14.67 -10.54
N VAL A 255 -2.26 15.88 -10.26
CA VAL A 255 -1.74 16.79 -11.27
C VAL A 255 -0.57 16.16 -12.02
N GLN A 256 0.42 15.62 -11.31
CA GLN A 256 1.57 14.95 -11.94
C GLN A 256 1.15 13.73 -12.79
N SER A 257 0.22 12.91 -12.28
CA SER A 257 -0.27 11.73 -13.00
C SER A 257 -1.04 12.12 -14.27
N ALA A 258 -1.91 13.13 -14.18
CA ALA A 258 -2.65 13.67 -15.30
C ALA A 258 -1.73 14.34 -16.34
N THR A 259 -0.72 15.08 -15.89
CA THR A 259 0.31 15.69 -16.77
C THR A 259 1.06 14.64 -17.56
N ARG A 260 1.49 13.56 -16.92
CA ARG A 260 2.20 12.44 -17.59
C ARG A 260 1.33 11.77 -18.64
N LEU A 261 0.05 11.52 -18.32
CA LEU A 261 -0.88 10.98 -19.31
C LEU A 261 -1.04 11.94 -20.49
N ARG A 262 -1.26 13.23 -20.24
CA ARG A 262 -1.40 14.26 -21.29
C ARG A 262 -0.16 14.36 -22.17
N GLN A 263 1.05 14.29 -21.60
CA GLN A 263 2.31 14.28 -22.36
C GLN A 263 2.45 13.05 -23.25
N SER A 264 1.92 11.90 -22.83
CA SER A 264 1.97 10.65 -23.59
C SER A 264 0.75 10.46 -24.50
N ALA A 265 -0.27 11.32 -24.38
CA ALA A 265 -1.58 11.13 -25.01
C ALA A 265 -1.49 10.93 -26.53
N GLN A 266 -0.74 11.75 -27.23
CA GLN A 266 -0.60 11.67 -28.68
C GLN A 266 0.05 10.36 -29.12
N ALA A 267 1.03 9.84 -28.36
CA ALA A 267 1.71 8.58 -28.66
C ALA A 267 0.79 7.37 -28.52
N ILE A 268 -0.26 7.46 -27.73
CA ILE A 268 -1.27 6.41 -27.51
C ILE A 268 -2.60 6.70 -28.22
N GLY A 269 -2.62 7.68 -29.13
CA GLY A 269 -3.78 7.98 -29.99
C GLY A 269 -4.88 8.81 -29.33
N LEU A 270 -4.65 9.43 -28.16
CA LEU A 270 -5.60 10.35 -27.53
C LEU A 270 -5.34 11.78 -28.02
N THR A 271 -6.35 12.42 -28.58
CA THR A 271 -6.19 13.72 -29.27
C THR A 271 -7.00 14.85 -28.63
N THR A 272 -8.06 14.51 -27.89
CA THR A 272 -8.97 15.49 -27.28
C THR A 272 -8.85 15.49 -25.75
N PRO A 273 -9.14 16.64 -25.09
CA PRO A 273 -9.23 16.70 -23.63
C PRO A 273 -10.22 15.71 -23.04
N ALA A 274 -11.33 15.44 -23.73
CA ALA A 274 -12.33 14.46 -23.31
C ALA A 274 -11.78 13.03 -23.30
N GLU A 275 -11.10 12.60 -24.37
CA GLU A 275 -10.48 11.26 -24.43
C GLU A 275 -9.44 11.10 -23.32
N ILE A 276 -8.60 12.11 -23.10
CA ILE A 276 -7.58 12.10 -22.04
C ILE A 276 -8.24 12.03 -20.66
N GLY A 277 -9.28 12.84 -20.42
CA GLY A 277 -10.00 12.89 -19.16
C GLY A 277 -10.70 11.59 -18.81
N VAL A 278 -11.46 11.02 -19.76
CA VAL A 278 -12.13 9.71 -19.59
C VAL A 278 -11.11 8.62 -19.34
N THR A 279 -10.03 8.57 -20.14
CA THR A 279 -8.97 7.56 -19.97
C THR A 279 -8.29 7.68 -18.61
N PHE A 280 -8.09 8.91 -18.10
CA PHE A 280 -7.50 9.13 -16.78
C PHE A 280 -8.40 8.61 -15.66
N ILE A 281 -9.68 9.00 -15.68
CA ILE A 281 -10.66 8.59 -14.66
C ILE A 281 -10.82 7.07 -14.66
N ASP A 282 -10.99 6.45 -15.82
CA ASP A 282 -11.10 5.00 -15.97
C ASP A 282 -9.84 4.29 -15.51
N GLY A 283 -8.65 4.82 -15.86
CA GLY A 283 -7.38 4.26 -15.45
C GLY A 283 -7.19 4.25 -13.92
N VAL A 284 -7.62 5.31 -13.23
CA VAL A 284 -7.60 5.35 -11.75
C VAL A 284 -8.63 4.37 -11.17
N ASN A 285 -9.86 4.38 -11.67
CA ASN A 285 -10.95 3.52 -11.18
C ASN A 285 -10.66 2.02 -11.37
N GLN A 286 -10.02 1.66 -12.47
CA GLN A 286 -9.59 0.29 -12.76
C GLN A 286 -8.30 -0.10 -12.00
N GLY A 287 -7.67 0.84 -11.29
CA GLY A 287 -6.42 0.62 -10.57
C GLY A 287 -5.21 0.43 -11.48
N LEU A 288 -5.23 0.98 -12.69
CA LEU A 288 -4.11 0.96 -13.63
C LEU A 288 -3.06 2.02 -13.30
N VAL A 289 -3.47 3.11 -12.67
CA VAL A 289 -2.57 4.18 -12.21
C VAL A 289 -2.07 3.85 -10.80
N THR A 290 -0.90 3.25 -10.71
CA THR A 290 -0.35 2.74 -9.43
C THR A 290 1.03 3.29 -9.08
N ALA A 291 1.64 4.07 -9.97
CA ALA A 291 3.00 4.57 -9.77
C ALA A 291 3.04 5.67 -8.72
N ASN A 292 3.94 5.50 -7.73
CA ASN A 292 4.21 6.50 -6.69
C ASN A 292 2.93 7.10 -6.07
N PRO A 293 2.07 6.29 -5.42
CA PRO A 293 0.87 6.81 -4.77
C PRO A 293 1.26 7.88 -3.74
N PRO A 294 0.39 8.86 -3.46
CA PRO A 294 0.69 9.89 -2.49
C PRO A 294 1.00 9.26 -1.13
N GLU A 295 2.03 9.77 -0.47
CA GLU A 295 2.33 9.41 0.91
C GLU A 295 1.36 10.18 1.80
N LEU A 296 0.29 9.50 2.23
CA LEU A 296 -0.74 10.05 3.09
C LEU A 296 -0.55 9.54 4.51
N GLY A 297 -0.57 10.44 5.46
CA GLY A 297 -0.44 10.14 6.88
C GLY A 297 0.65 10.97 7.56
N ASP A 298 0.77 10.77 8.86
CA ASP A 298 1.82 11.41 9.65
C ASP A 298 3.21 10.95 9.18
N PRO A 299 4.21 11.83 9.25
CA PRO A 299 5.59 11.45 8.95
C PRO A 299 6.00 10.28 9.85
N PRO A 300 6.89 9.38 9.36
CA PRO A 300 7.37 8.27 10.17
C PRO A 300 7.92 8.78 11.51
N ASP A 301 7.43 8.23 12.63
CA ASP A 301 8.02 8.49 13.94
C ASP A 301 9.39 7.79 13.98
N PRO A 302 10.51 8.53 14.05
CA PRO A 302 11.84 7.95 14.06
C PRO A 302 12.09 7.06 15.29
N ASN A 303 11.26 7.19 16.32
CA ASN A 303 11.35 6.42 17.55
C ASN A 303 10.31 5.28 17.60
N GLY A 304 9.47 5.12 16.59
CA GLY A 304 8.40 4.11 16.59
C GLY A 304 8.86 2.74 16.08
N ILE A 305 8.11 1.70 16.48
CA ILE A 305 8.21 0.35 15.89
C ILE A 305 7.82 0.42 14.42
N MET A 306 8.70 -0.05 13.54
CA MET A 306 8.42 -0.08 12.11
C MET A 306 7.47 -1.21 11.75
N ILE A 307 6.36 -0.92 11.10
CA ILE A 307 5.49 -1.92 10.47
C ILE A 307 5.65 -1.84 8.96
N SER A 308 5.99 -2.95 8.31
CA SER A 308 6.24 -2.97 6.87
C SER A 308 5.87 -4.29 6.22
N THR A 309 5.61 -4.23 4.92
CA THR A 309 5.61 -5.46 4.10
C THR A 309 7.05 -5.94 3.90
N ILE A 310 7.20 -7.24 3.56
CA ILE A 310 8.50 -7.87 3.27
C ILE A 310 9.32 -7.00 2.30
N TYR A 311 8.75 -6.65 1.16
CA TYR A 311 9.45 -5.88 0.14
C TYR A 311 9.69 -4.42 0.55
N GLY A 312 8.76 -3.82 1.29
CA GLY A 312 8.93 -2.48 1.85
C GLY A 312 10.16 -2.42 2.77
N TYR A 313 10.26 -3.37 3.70
CA TYR A 313 11.39 -3.47 4.61
C TYR A 313 12.73 -3.71 3.89
N LEU A 314 12.76 -4.67 2.95
CA LEU A 314 13.96 -4.95 2.18
C LEU A 314 14.45 -3.76 1.35
N LEU A 315 13.51 -2.96 0.80
CA LEU A 315 13.83 -1.75 0.04
C LEU A 315 14.32 -0.61 0.92
N ALA A 316 13.81 -0.48 2.15
CA ALA A 316 14.27 0.55 3.10
C ALA A 316 15.72 0.34 3.54
N GLY A 317 16.24 -0.89 3.46
CA GLY A 317 17.63 -1.21 3.76
C GLY A 317 18.01 -1.04 5.24
N GLN A 318 17.04 -0.85 6.13
CA GLN A 318 17.27 -0.62 7.56
C GLN A 318 17.66 -1.91 8.29
N ARG A 319 18.46 -1.75 9.34
CA ARG A 319 18.81 -2.83 10.26
C ARG A 319 18.12 -2.59 11.60
N VAL A 320 17.72 -3.67 12.25
CA VAL A 320 17.09 -3.63 13.57
C VAL A 320 17.65 -4.74 14.44
N THR A 321 17.50 -4.59 15.74
CA THR A 321 17.88 -5.63 16.70
C THR A 321 16.87 -6.79 16.65
N TYR A 322 15.58 -6.51 16.63
CA TYR A 322 14.54 -7.55 16.60
C TYR A 322 13.65 -7.40 15.38
N GLN A 323 13.40 -8.53 14.75
CA GLN A 323 12.38 -8.64 13.70
C GLN A 323 11.20 -9.51 14.18
N VAL A 324 10.00 -9.04 13.94
CA VAL A 324 8.78 -9.84 14.11
C VAL A 324 8.30 -10.27 12.73
N TRP A 325 8.28 -11.56 12.48
CA TRP A 325 7.73 -12.11 11.24
C TRP A 325 6.30 -12.55 11.49
N LEU A 326 5.36 -11.76 10.97
CA LEU A 326 3.93 -12.01 11.15
C LEU A 326 3.40 -12.99 10.10
N GLU A 327 2.43 -13.81 10.54
CA GLU A 327 1.76 -14.79 9.66
C GLU A 327 2.73 -15.67 8.89
N THR A 328 3.74 -16.21 9.58
CA THR A 328 4.78 -17.05 8.97
C THR A 328 4.24 -18.32 8.32
N ALA A 329 3.05 -18.79 8.70
CA ALA A 329 2.36 -19.90 8.06
C ALA A 329 1.53 -19.48 6.82
N ALA A 330 1.37 -18.18 6.54
CA ALA A 330 0.65 -17.75 5.35
C ALA A 330 1.44 -18.04 4.07
N THR A 331 0.73 -18.42 3.02
CA THR A 331 1.33 -18.61 1.68
C THR A 331 1.91 -17.33 1.10
N GLY A 332 1.44 -16.17 1.57
CA GLY A 332 1.93 -14.87 1.13
C GLY A 332 3.44 -14.64 1.28
N TRP A 333 4.13 -15.39 2.15
CA TRP A 333 5.59 -15.40 2.24
C TRP A 333 6.25 -16.06 1.02
N TRP A 334 5.56 -16.99 0.40
CA TRP A 334 6.05 -17.82 -0.70
C TRP A 334 5.45 -17.40 -2.06
N ASP A 335 4.35 -16.66 -2.06
CA ASP A 335 3.70 -16.20 -3.27
C ASP A 335 4.50 -15.11 -3.99
N ILE A 336 4.61 -15.26 -5.30
CA ILE A 336 5.23 -14.25 -6.17
C ILE A 336 4.18 -13.18 -6.46
N PRO A 337 4.53 -11.89 -6.38
CA PRO A 337 3.67 -10.83 -6.90
C PRO A 337 3.35 -11.12 -8.39
N LYS A 338 2.08 -11.24 -8.71
CA LYS A 338 1.61 -11.49 -10.08
C LYS A 338 1.81 -10.24 -10.94
N GLN A 339 2.97 -10.09 -11.50
CA GLN A 339 3.31 -9.03 -12.44
C GLN A 339 3.82 -9.65 -13.74
N PRO A 340 2.95 -10.02 -14.70
CA PRO A 340 3.34 -10.72 -15.92
C PRO A 340 4.43 -10.00 -16.71
N LEU A 341 4.36 -8.66 -16.79
CA LEU A 341 5.29 -7.85 -17.56
C LEU A 341 6.66 -7.63 -16.89
N SER A 342 6.77 -7.90 -15.60
CA SER A 342 8.03 -7.81 -14.84
C SER A 342 8.56 -9.16 -14.40
N ASN A 343 7.94 -10.25 -14.85
CA ASN A 343 8.41 -11.60 -14.57
C ASN A 343 9.73 -11.84 -15.30
N ALA A 344 10.80 -12.04 -14.54
CA ALA A 344 12.15 -12.28 -15.08
C ALA A 344 12.20 -13.41 -16.11
N PHE A 345 11.32 -14.39 -15.97
CA PHE A 345 11.26 -15.56 -16.86
C PHE A 345 10.56 -15.25 -18.17
N VAL A 346 9.54 -14.39 -18.16
CA VAL A 346 8.90 -13.91 -19.40
C VAL A 346 9.85 -13.00 -20.18
N LEU A 347 10.69 -12.24 -19.47
CA LEU A 347 11.61 -11.26 -20.07
C LEU A 347 12.99 -11.86 -20.39
N ALA A 348 13.29 -13.09 -19.99
CA ALA A 348 14.58 -13.71 -20.26
C ALA A 348 14.72 -14.08 -21.74
N GLN A 349 15.61 -13.40 -22.45
CA GLN A 349 15.91 -13.68 -23.87
C GLN A 349 16.44 -15.10 -24.12
N SER A 350 17.02 -15.72 -23.10
CA SER A 350 17.57 -17.09 -23.19
C SER A 350 16.49 -18.17 -23.13
N ARG A 351 15.24 -17.80 -22.84
CA ARG A 351 14.14 -18.76 -22.73
C ARG A 351 13.49 -18.96 -24.09
N GLN A 352 13.53 -20.18 -24.58
CA GLN A 352 12.68 -20.59 -25.71
C GLN A 352 11.20 -20.66 -25.26
N PRO A 353 10.23 -20.52 -26.18
CA PRO A 353 8.82 -20.61 -25.86
C PRO A 353 8.44 -22.03 -25.45
N ILE A 354 8.74 -22.38 -24.19
CA ILE A 354 8.37 -23.63 -23.54
C ILE A 354 7.22 -23.32 -22.59
N LEU A 355 6.26 -24.22 -22.51
CA LEU A 355 5.18 -24.12 -21.55
C LEU A 355 5.75 -24.09 -20.12
N TRP A 356 5.19 -23.21 -19.30
CA TRP A 356 5.55 -23.07 -17.90
C TRP A 356 5.08 -24.29 -17.11
N SER A 357 5.98 -24.98 -16.41
CA SER A 357 5.63 -26.13 -15.60
C SER A 357 5.38 -25.74 -14.13
N THR A 358 4.64 -26.57 -13.42
CA THR A 358 4.40 -26.43 -11.99
C THR A 358 5.70 -26.54 -11.21
N GLU A 359 6.61 -27.42 -11.60
CA GLU A 359 7.91 -27.63 -10.97
C GLU A 359 8.80 -26.39 -11.10
N GLU A 360 8.80 -25.74 -12.27
CA GLU A 360 9.51 -24.48 -12.47
C GLU A 360 8.94 -23.37 -11.58
N GLU A 361 7.60 -23.29 -11.49
CA GLU A 361 6.94 -22.32 -10.62
C GLU A 361 7.34 -22.53 -9.14
N PHE A 362 7.33 -23.76 -8.64
CA PHE A 362 7.76 -24.08 -7.29
C PHE A 362 9.24 -23.78 -7.05
N ALA A 363 10.11 -24.15 -7.98
CA ALA A 363 11.54 -23.88 -7.87
C ALA A 363 11.83 -22.37 -7.74
N ILE A 364 11.11 -21.56 -8.51
CA ILE A 364 11.26 -20.11 -8.48
C ILE A 364 10.73 -19.52 -7.18
N ARG A 365 9.56 -19.94 -6.73
CA ARG A 365 8.99 -19.50 -5.46
C ARG A 365 9.92 -19.85 -4.30
N ASN A 366 10.47 -21.05 -4.28
CA ASN A 366 11.44 -21.48 -3.28
C ASN A 366 12.70 -20.62 -3.31
N GLN A 367 13.24 -20.32 -4.49
CA GLN A 367 14.42 -19.47 -4.62
C GLN A 367 14.14 -18.04 -4.16
N LEU A 368 12.96 -17.50 -4.47
CA LEU A 368 12.57 -16.16 -4.04
C LEU A 368 12.39 -16.10 -2.53
N LEU A 369 11.74 -17.09 -1.91
CA LEU A 369 11.60 -17.17 -0.46
C LEU A 369 12.97 -17.26 0.21
N SER A 370 13.88 -18.10 -0.29
CA SER A 370 15.27 -18.18 0.19
C SER A 370 15.95 -16.81 0.16
N ASN A 371 15.86 -16.09 -0.97
CA ASN A 371 16.44 -14.76 -1.11
C ASN A 371 15.82 -13.74 -0.14
N ILE A 372 14.52 -13.81 0.09
CA ILE A 372 13.81 -12.98 1.08
C ILE A 372 14.37 -13.24 2.47
N ILE A 373 14.41 -14.49 2.89
CA ILE A 373 14.88 -14.86 4.24
C ILE A 373 16.33 -14.44 4.45
N ARG A 374 17.23 -14.71 3.48
CA ARG A 374 18.60 -14.19 3.55
C ARG A 374 18.66 -12.67 3.64
N GLY A 375 17.83 -11.97 2.90
CA GLY A 375 17.74 -10.52 2.95
C GLY A 375 17.28 -9.99 4.32
N LEU A 376 16.34 -10.66 4.97
CA LEU A 376 15.82 -10.31 6.29
C LEU A 376 16.83 -10.63 7.39
N THR A 377 17.37 -11.85 7.41
CA THR A 377 18.35 -12.27 8.43
C THR A 377 19.63 -11.43 8.40
N ASN A 378 20.07 -10.98 7.23
CA ASN A 378 21.20 -10.05 7.09
C ASN A 378 20.93 -8.64 7.65
N ARG A 379 19.70 -8.33 8.05
CA ARG A 379 19.29 -7.06 8.64
C ARG A 379 18.81 -7.17 10.08
N CYS A 380 19.00 -8.32 10.70
CA CYS A 380 18.65 -8.61 12.08
C CYS A 380 19.93 -8.87 12.88
N THR A 381 20.12 -8.15 13.98
CA THR A 381 21.34 -8.27 14.80
C THR A 381 21.13 -9.00 16.13
N GLY A 382 19.91 -9.10 16.60
CA GLY A 382 19.54 -9.76 17.86
C GLY A 382 18.71 -11.03 17.62
N GLY A 383 17.39 -10.93 17.56
CA GLY A 383 16.52 -12.08 17.51
C GLY A 383 15.31 -11.91 16.59
N ILE A 384 14.70 -13.02 16.22
CA ILE A 384 13.48 -13.08 15.42
C ILE A 384 12.36 -13.63 16.27
N ILE A 385 11.22 -12.91 16.26
CA ILE A 385 9.97 -13.35 16.87
C ILE A 385 9.09 -13.84 15.74
N LEU A 386 8.69 -15.10 15.81
CA LEU A 386 7.74 -15.68 14.86
C LEU A 386 6.33 -15.54 15.43
N ALA A 387 5.45 -14.87 14.70
CA ALA A 387 4.06 -14.73 15.12
C ALA A 387 3.13 -15.27 14.04
N ASN A 388 2.22 -16.16 14.44
CA ASN A 388 1.34 -16.86 13.54
C ASN A 388 -0.08 -16.94 14.05
N SER A 389 -1.06 -17.00 13.14
CA SER A 389 -2.42 -17.41 13.39
C SER A 389 -2.71 -18.75 12.68
N ASP A 390 -3.40 -19.66 13.36
CA ASP A 390 -3.73 -20.97 12.76
C ASP A 390 -4.67 -20.82 11.56
N LEU A 391 -5.54 -19.83 11.63
CA LEU A 391 -6.56 -19.59 10.62
C LEU A 391 -6.30 -18.26 9.90
N ASP A 392 -6.48 -18.27 8.59
CA ASP A 392 -6.47 -17.06 7.76
C ASP A 392 -7.78 -16.25 7.93
N ARG A 393 -7.89 -15.13 7.20
CA ARG A 393 -9.09 -14.26 7.17
C ARG A 393 -10.37 -14.96 6.71
N ARG A 394 -10.27 -16.14 6.05
CA ARG A 394 -11.40 -16.95 5.58
C ARG A 394 -11.70 -18.12 6.51
N GLY A 395 -10.97 -18.26 7.62
CA GLY A 395 -11.09 -19.39 8.54
C GLY A 395 -10.43 -20.68 8.04
N LEU A 396 -9.54 -20.61 7.05
CA LEU A 396 -8.79 -21.76 6.54
C LEU A 396 -7.46 -21.88 7.29
N ARG A 397 -7.04 -23.14 7.55
CA ARG A 397 -5.75 -23.43 8.17
C ARG A 397 -4.58 -22.96 7.31
N GLN A 398 -3.58 -22.40 7.96
CA GLN A 398 -2.35 -21.92 7.35
C GLN A 398 -1.17 -22.84 7.66
N GLU A 399 -0.53 -23.36 6.61
CA GLU A 399 0.66 -24.23 6.72
C GLU A 399 1.64 -23.98 5.57
N GLY A 400 2.04 -22.72 5.39
CA GLY A 400 2.92 -22.30 4.31
C GLY A 400 4.34 -22.89 4.38
N PRO A 401 5.09 -22.86 3.27
CA PRO A 401 6.43 -23.43 3.18
C PRO A 401 7.43 -22.86 4.19
N LEU A 402 7.37 -21.55 4.49
CA LEU A 402 8.24 -20.93 5.50
C LEU A 402 8.02 -21.53 6.88
N TRP A 403 6.76 -21.71 7.29
CA TRP A 403 6.42 -22.29 8.58
C TRP A 403 6.94 -23.70 8.75
N ARG A 404 6.90 -24.51 7.68
CA ARG A 404 7.45 -25.86 7.65
C ARG A 404 8.98 -25.84 7.72
N ALA A 405 9.63 -24.97 6.96
CA ALA A 405 11.08 -24.80 6.96
C ALA A 405 11.63 -24.40 8.33
N LEU A 406 10.89 -23.59 9.09
CA LEU A 406 11.29 -23.12 10.43
C LEU A 406 10.98 -24.12 11.55
N GLN A 407 10.37 -25.28 11.25
CA GLN A 407 9.99 -26.27 12.28
C GLN A 407 11.13 -26.69 13.22
N PRO A 408 12.35 -26.93 12.74
CA PRO A 408 13.45 -27.30 13.63
C PRO A 408 13.87 -26.17 14.58
N ALA A 409 13.82 -24.92 14.14
CA ALA A 409 14.20 -23.75 14.94
C ALA A 409 13.17 -23.36 16.00
N ARG A 410 11.91 -23.85 15.89
CA ARG A 410 10.81 -23.54 16.81
C ARG A 410 10.74 -24.48 18.03
N LYS A 411 11.54 -25.53 18.04
CA LYS A 411 11.51 -26.58 19.07
C LYS A 411 12.41 -26.25 20.27
N ALA A 412 13.05 -25.09 20.28
CA ALA A 412 13.92 -24.66 21.36
C ALA A 412 13.16 -23.89 22.47
#